data_823a5bcbbdaa5d32dede80739994ef76
#
_entry.id   823a5bcbbdaa5d32dede80739994ef76
#
_cell.length_a   1.000
_cell.length_b   1.000
_cell.length_c   1.000
_cell.angle_alpha   90.00
_cell.angle_beta   90.00
_cell.angle_gamma   90.00
#
_symmetry.space_group_name_H-M   'P 1'
#
loop_
_entity.id
_entity.type
_entity.pdbx_description
1 polymer ?
#
loop_
_entity_poly.entity_id
_entity_poly.type
_entity_poly.pdbx_seq_one_letter_code
_entity_poly.pdbx_strand_id
1 'polypeptide(L)'
;MSELLALGVSHKTAPLDLRERLSLTEGRAVGALRELTAAPDIHEAAAISTCNRTELYLVVSDPVEAESTALGVLTRQAEIRPTELLGHLYSLRSGEAVRHLFRVTAGLDSMIVGEAEIQGQVKRAYELALVEGGTGPILNRLFRGALAAGGRARDETGISEKNVSISSVAVDLARRTLGDLADRRVLVIGAGETAELVARALVARGVATVFVANRHYDRAIGLAQRFEGSAVRFEELPEQLKQADIVVSATNSPHHIVERDDLAQVMATRGGRPLLLVDIAVPRDIEPACREIAGVSLHDVDDVQQIVERNTSGREAEARRAERILDAEQDRFERWLASLEVVPTIAALRERADEVVRRVLAENDPRWESLEEADRERLTAMAKAIASRLLHEPTLRMKRSAGSDEAYLYVSALRELFGLDAETEPEGETAAGGNVTELRRTHPGRGST
;
A
#
# COMPACT_ATOMS: atom_id res chain seq x y z
N MET A 1 -3.21 14.86 -15.49
CA MET A 1 -2.50 13.55 -15.41
C MET A 1 -2.71 13.00 -14.01
N SER A 2 -2.97 11.72 -13.86
CA SER A 2 -3.12 11.15 -12.52
C SER A 2 -1.75 10.91 -11.91
N GLU A 3 -1.52 11.42 -10.69
CA GLU A 3 -0.28 11.25 -9.94
C GLU A 3 -0.50 10.29 -8.75
N LEU A 4 0.53 9.53 -8.40
CA LEU A 4 0.51 8.66 -7.23
C LEU A 4 1.08 9.42 -6.03
N LEU A 5 0.34 9.41 -4.93
CA LEU A 5 0.69 10.05 -3.67
C LEU A 5 0.69 9.01 -2.55
N ALA A 6 1.72 9.00 -1.71
CA ALA A 6 1.73 8.30 -0.43
C ALA A 6 1.93 9.30 0.70
N LEU A 7 0.96 9.38 1.60
CA LEU A 7 0.94 10.30 2.74
C LEU A 7 0.80 9.51 4.03
N GLY A 8 1.64 9.78 5.02
CA GLY A 8 1.52 9.04 6.26
C GLY A 8 2.54 9.36 7.33
N VAL A 9 2.46 8.59 8.41
CA VAL A 9 3.40 8.58 9.52
C VAL A 9 3.93 7.18 9.75
N SER A 10 5.13 7.07 10.29
CA SER A 10 5.73 5.80 10.69
C SER A 10 6.47 5.93 12.03
N HIS A 11 6.92 4.79 12.57
CA HIS A 11 7.78 4.74 13.74
C HIS A 11 9.05 5.60 13.63
N LYS A 12 9.47 5.94 12.39
CA LYS A 12 10.64 6.79 12.13
C LYS A 12 10.33 8.27 12.25
N THR A 13 9.07 8.65 12.09
CA THR A 13 8.66 10.06 12.01
C THR A 13 7.76 10.50 13.15
N ALA A 14 7.05 9.57 13.79
CA ALA A 14 6.06 9.90 14.82
C ALA A 14 6.25 9.05 16.09
N PRO A 15 6.16 9.67 17.29
CA PRO A 15 6.18 8.97 18.55
C PRO A 15 4.97 8.03 18.70
N LEU A 16 5.07 7.06 19.62
CA LEU A 16 4.04 6.03 19.82
C LEU A 16 2.65 6.63 20.12
N ASP A 17 2.57 7.61 21.00
CA ASP A 17 1.29 8.27 21.37
C ASP A 17 0.57 8.86 20.16
N LEU A 18 1.30 9.43 19.20
CA LEU A 18 0.72 9.97 17.97
C LEU A 18 0.30 8.85 17.02
N ARG A 19 1.11 7.79 16.90
CA ARG A 19 0.78 6.63 16.07
C ARG A 19 -0.47 5.90 16.58
N GLU A 20 -0.65 5.78 17.90
CA GLU A 20 -1.84 5.22 18.53
C GLU A 20 -3.12 5.99 18.13
N ARG A 21 -3.08 7.31 18.19
CA ARG A 21 -4.21 8.18 17.81
C ARG A 21 -4.54 8.08 16.33
N LEU A 22 -3.52 7.92 15.47
CA LEU A 22 -3.64 7.78 14.02
C LEU A 22 -3.99 6.35 13.58
N SER A 23 -3.91 5.36 14.46
CA SER A 23 -4.23 3.98 14.14
C SER A 23 -5.66 3.84 13.66
N LEU A 24 -5.84 3.22 12.50
CA LEU A 24 -7.14 2.99 11.88
C LEU A 24 -7.59 1.56 12.17
N THR A 25 -8.60 1.42 13.01
CA THR A 25 -9.38 0.16 13.07
C THR A 25 -10.05 -0.08 11.71
N GLU A 26 -10.48 -1.29 11.43
CA GLU A 26 -11.14 -1.63 10.16
C GLU A 26 -12.29 -0.69 9.84
N GLY A 27 -13.17 -0.39 10.82
CA GLY A 27 -14.29 0.53 10.62
C GLY A 27 -13.85 1.98 10.34
N ARG A 28 -12.78 2.46 10.99
CA ARG A 28 -12.21 3.79 10.73
C ARG A 28 -11.54 3.85 9.37
N ALA A 29 -10.85 2.78 8.96
CA ALA A 29 -10.25 2.68 7.64
C ALA A 29 -11.32 2.73 6.53
N VAL A 30 -12.43 2.00 6.68
CA VAL A 30 -13.58 2.09 5.76
C VAL A 30 -14.13 3.52 5.68
N GLY A 31 -14.32 4.18 6.83
CA GLY A 31 -14.79 5.57 6.86
C GLY A 31 -13.84 6.51 6.13
N ALA A 32 -12.52 6.38 6.38
CA ALA A 32 -11.50 7.18 5.72
C ALA A 32 -11.46 6.95 4.20
N LEU A 33 -11.54 5.71 3.74
CA LEU A 33 -11.55 5.37 2.31
C LEU A 33 -12.75 5.98 1.59
N ARG A 34 -13.95 5.90 2.18
CA ARG A 34 -15.17 6.49 1.60
C ARG A 34 -15.09 8.01 1.53
N GLU A 35 -14.53 8.65 2.55
CA GLU A 35 -14.36 10.11 2.57
C GLU A 35 -13.33 10.55 1.52
N LEU A 36 -12.21 9.84 1.38
CA LEU A 36 -11.18 10.12 0.38
C LEU A 36 -11.71 9.96 -1.05
N THR A 37 -12.38 8.85 -1.33
CA THR A 37 -12.91 8.57 -2.70
C THR A 37 -14.10 9.45 -3.07
N ALA A 38 -14.74 10.12 -2.12
CA ALA A 38 -15.78 11.12 -2.39
C ALA A 38 -15.20 12.48 -2.84
N ALA A 39 -13.90 12.74 -2.64
CA ALA A 39 -13.26 13.97 -3.08
C ALA A 39 -13.00 13.95 -4.60
N PRO A 40 -13.26 15.04 -5.32
CA PRO A 40 -13.19 15.07 -6.79
C PRO A 40 -11.78 14.83 -7.34
N ASP A 41 -10.75 15.19 -6.57
CA ASP A 41 -9.35 15.09 -6.97
C ASP A 41 -8.69 13.76 -6.60
N ILE A 42 -9.41 12.84 -5.92
CA ILE A 42 -8.92 11.53 -5.51
C ILE A 42 -9.69 10.45 -6.28
N HIS A 43 -9.00 9.75 -7.17
CA HIS A 43 -9.58 8.72 -8.03
C HIS A 43 -9.50 7.30 -7.45
N GLU A 44 -8.41 7.02 -6.72
CA GLU A 44 -8.17 5.74 -6.04
C GLU A 44 -7.58 6.01 -4.65
N ALA A 45 -7.96 5.20 -3.68
CA ALA A 45 -7.46 5.29 -2.30
C ALA A 45 -7.29 3.92 -1.65
N ALA A 46 -6.19 3.75 -0.93
CA ALA A 46 -5.96 2.61 -0.03
C ALA A 46 -5.28 3.10 1.25
N ALA A 47 -5.58 2.47 2.39
CA ALA A 47 -5.02 2.82 3.68
C ALA A 47 -4.32 1.63 4.32
N ILE A 48 -3.04 1.77 4.68
CA ILE A 48 -2.29 0.81 5.47
C ILE A 48 -2.20 1.34 6.90
N SER A 49 -2.71 0.60 7.87
CA SER A 49 -2.56 0.93 9.29
C SER A 49 -2.09 -0.30 10.05
N THR A 50 -0.96 -0.15 10.72
CA THR A 50 -0.29 -1.19 11.54
C THR A 50 0.19 -0.57 12.84
N CYS A 51 0.79 -1.34 13.74
CA CYS A 51 1.44 -0.78 14.94
C CYS A 51 2.55 0.24 14.63
N ASN A 52 3.13 0.20 13.42
CA ASN A 52 4.32 0.97 13.08
C ASN A 52 4.07 2.10 12.09
N ARG A 53 2.91 2.14 11.42
CA ARG A 53 2.59 3.14 10.40
C ARG A 53 1.11 3.28 10.16
N THR A 54 0.73 4.49 9.75
CA THR A 54 -0.55 4.77 9.12
C THR A 54 -0.27 5.56 7.86
N GLU A 55 -0.59 4.99 6.70
CA GLU A 55 -0.27 5.51 5.38
C GLU A 55 -1.48 5.44 4.47
N LEU A 56 -1.68 6.49 3.69
CA LEU A 56 -2.66 6.58 2.63
C LEU A 56 -1.95 6.56 1.28
N TYR A 57 -2.39 5.68 0.38
CA TYR A 57 -1.92 5.60 -1.00
C TYR A 57 -3.06 6.06 -1.91
N LEU A 58 -2.82 7.11 -2.67
CA LEU A 58 -3.84 7.82 -3.44
C LEU A 58 -3.41 7.96 -4.90
N VAL A 59 -4.37 7.88 -5.82
CA VAL A 59 -4.21 8.30 -7.21
C VAL A 59 -5.02 9.58 -7.38
N VAL A 60 -4.36 10.67 -7.75
CA VAL A 60 -4.92 12.02 -7.65
C VAL A 60 -4.75 12.80 -8.95
N SER A 61 -5.63 13.77 -9.21
CA SER A 61 -5.50 14.73 -10.29
C SER A 61 -4.76 16.01 -9.86
N ASP A 62 -4.97 16.46 -8.62
CA ASP A 62 -4.25 17.58 -7.99
C ASP A 62 -3.62 17.09 -6.68
N PRO A 63 -2.27 16.94 -6.64
CA PRO A 63 -1.59 16.47 -5.43
C PRO A 63 -1.71 17.42 -4.24
N VAL A 64 -1.81 18.72 -4.45
CA VAL A 64 -1.84 19.71 -3.35
C VAL A 64 -3.20 19.67 -2.65
N GLU A 65 -4.28 19.67 -3.41
CA GLU A 65 -5.63 19.55 -2.89
C GLU A 65 -5.86 18.20 -2.22
N ALA A 66 -5.34 17.12 -2.85
CA ALA A 66 -5.42 15.78 -2.31
C ALA A 66 -4.63 15.62 -0.99
N GLU A 67 -3.45 16.21 -0.85
CA GLU A 67 -2.69 16.25 0.40
C GLU A 67 -3.49 16.95 1.50
N SER A 68 -4.10 18.10 1.20
CA SER A 68 -4.94 18.84 2.14
C SER A 68 -6.14 18.01 2.60
N THR A 69 -6.82 17.35 1.66
CA THR A 69 -7.95 16.47 1.93
C THR A 69 -7.53 15.28 2.80
N ALA A 70 -6.44 14.60 2.45
CA ALA A 70 -5.91 13.45 3.18
C ALA A 70 -5.47 13.83 4.61
N LEU A 71 -4.80 14.98 4.77
CA LEU A 71 -4.46 15.54 6.08
C LEU A 71 -5.72 15.80 6.91
N GLY A 72 -6.76 16.39 6.30
CA GLY A 72 -8.04 16.60 6.94
C GLY A 72 -8.71 15.31 7.41
N VAL A 73 -8.67 14.25 6.60
CA VAL A 73 -9.20 12.95 6.97
C VAL A 73 -8.43 12.34 8.16
N LEU A 74 -7.10 12.32 8.10
CA LEU A 74 -6.25 11.77 9.16
C LEU A 74 -6.45 12.53 10.49
N THR A 75 -6.50 13.85 10.45
CA THR A 75 -6.64 14.66 11.66
C THR A 75 -8.02 14.53 12.30
N ARG A 76 -9.09 14.44 11.51
CA ARG A 76 -10.44 14.16 12.03
C ARG A 76 -10.53 12.76 12.64
N GLN A 77 -9.97 11.74 11.97
CA GLN A 77 -9.97 10.38 12.48
C GLN A 77 -9.18 10.23 13.79
N ALA A 78 -8.10 10.98 13.95
CA ALA A 78 -7.24 10.95 15.14
C ALA A 78 -7.67 11.94 16.24
N GLU A 79 -8.65 12.80 15.98
CA GLU A 79 -9.07 13.90 16.86
C GLU A 79 -7.90 14.81 17.28
N ILE A 80 -7.03 15.15 16.31
CA ILE A 80 -5.86 16.01 16.52
C ILE A 80 -5.95 17.27 15.65
N ARG A 81 -5.18 18.30 16.04
CA ARG A 81 -5.02 19.47 15.19
C ARG A 81 -4.02 19.20 14.06
N PRO A 82 -4.21 19.75 12.86
CA PRO A 82 -3.25 19.60 11.76
C PRO A 82 -1.81 19.99 12.15
N THR A 83 -1.66 20.98 13.02
CA THR A 83 -0.36 21.46 13.51
C THR A 83 0.41 20.41 14.34
N GLU A 84 -0.28 19.46 14.96
CA GLU A 84 0.34 18.38 15.72
C GLU A 84 0.93 17.31 14.78
N LEU A 85 0.39 17.22 13.56
CA LEU A 85 0.79 16.20 12.59
C LEU A 85 1.87 16.66 11.62
N LEU A 86 1.91 17.96 11.27
CA LEU A 86 2.79 18.49 10.21
C LEU A 86 4.28 18.17 10.37
N GLY A 87 4.79 18.10 11.60
CA GLY A 87 6.21 17.77 11.85
C GLY A 87 6.53 16.27 11.74
N HIS A 88 5.52 15.41 11.60
CA HIS A 88 5.64 13.94 11.64
C HIS A 88 5.21 13.27 10.33
N LEU A 89 4.50 14.03 9.48
CA LEU A 89 3.96 13.56 8.23
C LEU A 89 5.04 13.55 7.14
N TYR A 90 5.08 12.50 6.36
CA TYR A 90 5.79 12.49 5.09
C TYR A 90 4.80 12.40 3.93
N SER A 91 5.19 13.03 2.82
CA SER A 91 4.47 12.99 1.55
C SER A 91 5.47 12.57 0.47
N LEU A 92 5.14 11.48 -0.22
CA LEU A 92 5.96 10.90 -1.29
C LEU A 92 5.14 10.88 -2.56
N ARG A 93 5.76 11.21 -3.70
CA ARG A 93 5.06 11.33 -4.98
C ARG A 93 5.65 10.39 -6.02
N SER A 94 4.79 9.95 -6.93
CA SER A 94 5.16 9.18 -8.12
C SER A 94 6.12 8.01 -7.82
N GLY A 95 7.31 7.98 -8.39
CA GLY A 95 8.31 6.92 -8.18
C GLY A 95 8.72 6.69 -6.72
N GLU A 96 8.77 7.76 -5.90
CA GLU A 96 9.06 7.65 -4.46
C GLU A 96 7.95 6.91 -3.71
N ALA A 97 6.68 7.18 -4.03
CA ALA A 97 5.54 6.49 -3.44
C ALA A 97 5.53 4.99 -3.84
N VAL A 98 5.85 4.68 -5.09
CA VAL A 98 6.00 3.30 -5.58
C VAL A 98 7.10 2.57 -4.81
N ARG A 99 8.30 3.17 -4.75
CA ARG A 99 9.45 2.60 -4.05
C ARG A 99 9.14 2.37 -2.58
N HIS A 100 8.49 3.32 -1.96
CA HIS A 100 8.13 3.23 -0.53
C HIS A 100 7.22 2.03 -0.27
N LEU A 101 6.12 1.86 -1.02
CA LEU A 101 5.22 0.70 -0.85
C LEU A 101 5.96 -0.63 -1.04
N PHE A 102 6.85 -0.71 -2.03
CA PHE A 102 7.63 -1.94 -2.29
C PHE A 102 8.55 -2.26 -1.11
N ARG A 103 9.26 -1.26 -0.56
CA ARG A 103 10.11 -1.39 0.63
C ARG A 103 9.32 -1.80 1.87
N VAL A 104 8.16 -1.15 2.08
CA VAL A 104 7.24 -1.50 3.17
C VAL A 104 6.81 -2.96 3.06
N THR A 105 6.33 -3.37 1.88
CA THR A 105 5.81 -4.73 1.65
C THR A 105 6.90 -5.81 1.78
N ALA A 106 8.13 -5.49 1.41
CA ALA A 106 9.29 -6.37 1.59
C ALA A 106 9.80 -6.43 3.04
N GLY A 107 9.32 -5.54 3.92
CA GLY A 107 9.80 -5.40 5.30
C GLY A 107 11.12 -4.67 5.42
N LEU A 108 11.61 -4.02 4.36
CA LEU A 108 12.86 -3.22 4.39
C LEU A 108 12.69 -1.92 5.17
N ASP A 109 11.45 -1.45 5.27
CA ASP A 109 11.09 -0.26 6.03
C ASP A 109 10.35 -0.58 7.34
N SER A 110 10.32 -1.84 7.73
CA SER A 110 9.80 -2.29 9.02
C SER A 110 10.80 -2.05 10.13
N MET A 111 10.29 -1.98 11.38
CA MET A 111 11.13 -1.92 12.57
C MET A 111 12.12 -3.08 12.62
N ILE A 112 11.64 -4.26 12.30
CA ILE A 112 12.47 -5.46 12.13
C ILE A 112 12.61 -5.70 10.64
N VAL A 113 13.78 -5.37 10.10
CA VAL A 113 14.06 -5.51 8.67
C VAL A 113 13.81 -6.96 8.24
N GLY A 114 12.91 -7.14 7.27
CA GLY A 114 12.54 -8.45 6.73
C GLY A 114 11.47 -9.20 7.53
N GLU A 115 10.74 -8.54 8.46
CA GLU A 115 9.60 -9.18 9.13
C GLU A 115 8.55 -9.66 8.12
N ALA A 116 7.98 -10.85 8.36
CA ALA A 116 7.03 -11.46 7.43
C ALA A 116 5.61 -10.89 7.56
N GLU A 117 5.26 -10.34 8.72
CA GLU A 117 3.90 -9.94 9.07
C GLU A 117 3.40 -8.75 8.24
N ILE A 118 4.28 -7.80 7.91
CA ILE A 118 3.91 -6.61 7.14
C ILE A 118 3.31 -6.95 5.77
N GLN A 119 3.78 -7.99 5.10
CA GLN A 119 3.21 -8.39 3.80
C GLN A 119 1.75 -8.84 3.94
N GLY A 120 1.43 -9.57 4.99
CA GLY A 120 0.06 -9.95 5.33
C GLY A 120 -0.81 -8.74 5.65
N GLN A 121 -0.25 -7.76 6.38
CA GLN A 121 -0.95 -6.50 6.71
C GLN A 121 -1.23 -5.67 5.46
N VAL A 122 -0.26 -5.49 4.56
CA VAL A 122 -0.43 -4.81 3.27
C VAL A 122 -1.47 -5.52 2.39
N LYS A 123 -1.46 -6.87 2.38
CA LYS A 123 -2.46 -7.65 1.65
C LYS A 123 -3.88 -7.39 2.18
N ARG A 124 -4.09 -7.44 3.50
CA ARG A 124 -5.39 -7.15 4.13
C ARG A 124 -5.86 -5.72 3.85
N ALA A 125 -4.96 -4.74 3.92
CA ALA A 125 -5.26 -3.34 3.60
C ALA A 125 -5.71 -3.17 2.15
N TYR A 126 -5.04 -3.84 1.21
CA TYR A 126 -5.41 -3.84 -0.20
C TYR A 126 -6.77 -4.53 -0.43
N GLU A 127 -7.01 -5.68 0.20
CA GLU A 127 -8.28 -6.40 0.10
C GLU A 127 -9.45 -5.57 0.64
N LEU A 128 -9.25 -4.85 1.75
CA LEU A 128 -10.24 -3.92 2.29
C LEU A 128 -10.55 -2.79 1.30
N ALA A 129 -9.51 -2.14 0.76
CA ALA A 129 -9.67 -1.06 -0.21
C ALA A 129 -10.38 -1.54 -1.49
N LEU A 130 -10.12 -2.78 -1.93
CA LEU A 130 -10.78 -3.41 -3.08
C LEU A 130 -12.28 -3.63 -2.82
N VAL A 131 -12.64 -4.15 -1.63
CA VAL A 131 -14.04 -4.41 -1.23
C VAL A 131 -14.83 -3.11 -1.12
N GLU A 132 -14.20 -2.05 -0.61
CA GLU A 132 -14.82 -0.72 -0.48
C GLU A 132 -14.84 0.08 -1.80
N GLY A 133 -14.34 -0.48 -2.89
CA GLY A 133 -14.30 0.19 -4.20
C GLY A 133 -13.30 1.35 -4.28
N GLY A 134 -12.36 1.43 -3.35
CA GLY A 134 -11.34 2.46 -3.30
C GLY A 134 -10.22 2.28 -4.32
N THR A 135 -10.08 1.09 -4.93
CA THR A 135 -8.98 0.81 -5.85
C THR A 135 -9.44 0.75 -7.31
N GLY A 136 -8.61 1.29 -8.19
CA GLY A 136 -8.75 1.19 -9.64
C GLY A 136 -7.53 0.53 -10.29
N PRO A 137 -7.30 0.76 -11.58
CA PRO A 137 -6.23 0.09 -12.32
C PRO A 137 -4.82 0.33 -11.76
N ILE A 138 -4.56 1.55 -11.25
CA ILE A 138 -3.23 1.96 -10.81
C ILE A 138 -2.89 1.32 -9.46
N LEU A 139 -3.72 1.50 -8.41
CA LEU A 139 -3.47 0.88 -7.11
C LEU A 139 -3.54 -0.64 -7.17
N ASN A 140 -4.46 -1.21 -7.97
CA ASN A 140 -4.51 -2.67 -8.17
C ASN A 140 -3.19 -3.22 -8.72
N ARG A 141 -2.59 -2.54 -9.70
CA ARG A 141 -1.30 -2.95 -10.26
C ARG A 141 -0.17 -2.74 -9.27
N LEU A 142 -0.18 -1.60 -8.56
CA LEU A 142 0.83 -1.23 -7.57
C LEU A 142 0.89 -2.23 -6.42
N PHE A 143 -0.25 -2.49 -5.76
CA PHE A 143 -0.30 -3.40 -4.62
C PHE A 143 0.03 -4.85 -5.00
N ARG A 144 -0.47 -5.34 -6.14
CA ARG A 144 -0.10 -6.67 -6.64
C ARG A 144 1.39 -6.77 -6.96
N GLY A 145 1.98 -5.73 -7.56
CA GLY A 145 3.42 -5.63 -7.81
C GLY A 145 4.22 -5.66 -6.52
N ALA A 146 3.82 -4.86 -5.52
CA ALA A 146 4.47 -4.81 -4.22
C ALA A 146 4.42 -6.15 -3.48
N LEU A 147 3.26 -6.83 -3.48
CA LEU A 147 3.10 -8.15 -2.86
C LEU A 147 3.96 -9.22 -3.55
N ALA A 148 4.03 -9.19 -4.89
CA ALA A 148 4.88 -10.11 -5.65
C ALA A 148 6.38 -9.83 -5.41
N ALA A 149 6.79 -8.55 -5.43
CA ALA A 149 8.17 -8.15 -5.17
C ALA A 149 8.61 -8.47 -3.75
N GLY A 150 7.74 -8.22 -2.76
CA GLY A 150 8.00 -8.57 -1.35
C GLY A 150 8.15 -10.08 -1.14
N GLY A 151 7.31 -10.90 -1.81
CA GLY A 151 7.45 -12.36 -1.82
C GLY A 151 8.80 -12.79 -2.39
N ARG A 152 9.14 -12.30 -3.59
CA ARG A 152 10.43 -12.61 -4.23
C ARG A 152 11.63 -12.17 -3.40
N ALA A 153 11.58 -10.99 -2.80
CA ALA A 153 12.65 -10.52 -1.93
C ALA A 153 12.91 -11.48 -0.76
N ARG A 154 11.87 -12.09 -0.19
CA ARG A 154 12.00 -13.08 0.89
C ARG A 154 12.50 -14.43 0.39
N ASP A 155 12.01 -14.89 -0.77
CA ASP A 155 12.35 -16.21 -1.30
C ASP A 155 13.77 -16.23 -1.92
N GLU A 156 14.20 -15.11 -2.52
CA GLU A 156 15.47 -15.01 -3.25
C GLU A 156 16.62 -14.44 -2.39
N THR A 157 16.34 -13.97 -1.16
CA THR A 157 17.36 -13.41 -0.25
C THR A 157 17.21 -13.95 1.17
N GLY A 158 18.28 -13.87 1.96
CA GLY A 158 18.26 -14.24 3.39
C GLY A 158 17.64 -13.17 4.30
N ILE A 159 16.87 -12.21 3.77
CA ILE A 159 16.37 -11.09 4.56
C ILE A 159 15.39 -11.52 5.66
N SER A 160 14.67 -12.62 5.44
CA SER A 160 13.75 -13.23 6.43
C SER A 160 14.44 -14.28 7.31
N GLU A 161 15.68 -14.68 6.98
CA GLU A 161 16.41 -15.69 7.74
C GLU A 161 17.04 -15.07 8.99
N LYS A 162 17.04 -15.82 10.11
CA LYS A 162 17.62 -15.43 11.40
C LYS A 162 17.06 -14.11 11.98
N ASN A 163 15.78 -13.86 11.79
CA ASN A 163 15.15 -12.68 12.37
C ASN A 163 15.24 -12.70 13.90
N VAL A 164 15.86 -11.66 14.48
CA VAL A 164 15.53 -11.25 15.83
C VAL A 164 14.10 -10.75 15.75
N SER A 165 13.14 -11.61 16.05
CA SER A 165 11.73 -11.28 16.00
C SER A 165 11.29 -10.66 17.34
N ILE A 166 10.15 -9.98 17.34
CA ILE A 166 9.48 -9.55 18.57
C ILE A 166 9.42 -10.71 19.57
N SER A 167 9.13 -11.92 19.07
CA SER A 167 9.10 -13.14 19.87
C SER A 167 10.43 -13.49 20.52
N SER A 168 11.56 -13.35 19.81
CA SER A 168 12.88 -13.64 20.37
C SER A 168 13.29 -12.60 21.40
N VAL A 169 12.92 -11.33 21.20
CA VAL A 169 13.17 -10.26 22.18
C VAL A 169 12.32 -10.45 23.43
N ALA A 170 11.04 -10.81 23.29
CA ALA A 170 10.19 -11.13 24.43
C ALA A 170 10.76 -12.27 25.27
N VAL A 171 11.32 -13.31 24.64
CA VAL A 171 12.04 -14.39 25.34
C VAL A 171 13.31 -13.89 26.04
N ASP A 172 14.10 -13.05 25.39
CA ASP A 172 15.32 -12.49 25.99
C ASP A 172 15.01 -11.58 27.20
N LEU A 173 13.96 -10.76 27.08
CA LEU A 173 13.45 -9.95 28.20
C LEU A 173 12.98 -10.82 29.34
N ALA A 174 12.22 -11.89 29.06
CA ALA A 174 11.76 -12.83 30.06
C ALA A 174 12.95 -13.47 30.82
N ARG A 175 14.00 -13.91 30.11
CA ARG A 175 15.21 -14.48 30.71
C ARG A 175 15.99 -13.47 31.57
N ARG A 176 16.12 -12.24 31.11
CA ARG A 176 16.83 -11.18 31.87
C ARG A 176 16.07 -10.80 33.13
N THR A 177 14.75 -10.76 33.09
CA THR A 177 13.91 -10.34 34.20
C THR A 177 13.66 -11.46 35.20
N LEU A 178 13.45 -12.69 34.72
CA LEU A 178 12.97 -13.81 35.55
C LEU A 178 13.97 -14.97 35.70
N GLY A 179 15.07 -14.94 34.91
CA GLY A 179 16.07 -16.02 34.89
C GLY A 179 15.56 -17.24 34.12
N ASP A 180 15.47 -18.39 34.79
CA ASP A 180 14.95 -19.61 34.19
C ASP A 180 13.47 -19.47 33.89
N LEU A 181 13.08 -19.93 32.71
CA LEU A 181 11.69 -19.91 32.22
C LEU A 181 10.94 -21.23 32.49
N ALA A 182 11.63 -22.27 32.94
CA ALA A 182 11.00 -23.51 33.38
C ALA A 182 10.01 -23.19 34.53
N ASP A 183 8.82 -23.78 34.45
CA ASP A 183 7.72 -23.59 35.40
C ASP A 183 7.13 -22.15 35.46
N ARG A 184 7.54 -21.23 34.60
CA ARG A 184 6.91 -19.91 34.52
C ARG A 184 5.54 -19.97 33.83
N ARG A 185 4.65 -19.10 34.26
CA ARG A 185 3.29 -18.96 33.75
C ARG A 185 3.17 -17.76 32.83
N VAL A 186 2.71 -17.97 31.62
CA VAL A 186 2.47 -16.90 30.64
C VAL A 186 0.98 -16.66 30.49
N LEU A 187 0.58 -15.40 30.54
CA LEU A 187 -0.76 -14.93 30.19
C LEU A 187 -0.66 -14.18 28.87
N VAL A 188 -1.40 -14.62 27.86
CA VAL A 188 -1.50 -13.96 26.56
C VAL A 188 -2.84 -13.24 26.49
N ILE A 189 -2.81 -11.92 26.31
CA ILE A 189 -3.99 -11.09 26.13
C ILE A 189 -4.11 -10.75 24.65
N GLY A 190 -5.14 -11.28 24.01
CA GLY A 190 -5.30 -11.25 22.55
C GLY A 190 -5.08 -12.62 21.93
N ALA A 191 -5.58 -12.81 20.71
CA ALA A 191 -5.45 -14.04 19.95
C ALA A 191 -5.06 -13.74 18.48
N GLY A 192 -4.23 -12.70 18.31
CA GLY A 192 -3.66 -12.32 17.02
C GLY A 192 -2.39 -13.11 16.70
N GLU A 193 -1.92 -12.97 15.45
CA GLU A 193 -0.75 -13.68 14.94
C GLU A 193 0.52 -13.39 15.75
N THR A 194 0.77 -12.12 16.10
CA THR A 194 1.94 -11.72 16.87
C THR A 194 1.92 -12.31 18.29
N ALA A 195 0.75 -12.32 18.96
CA ALA A 195 0.58 -12.95 20.26
C ALA A 195 0.89 -14.46 20.19
N GLU A 196 0.41 -15.14 19.16
CA GLU A 196 0.69 -16.57 18.92
C GLU A 196 2.18 -16.83 18.72
N LEU A 197 2.88 -16.01 17.94
CA LEU A 197 4.31 -16.15 17.69
C LEU A 197 5.13 -15.98 18.98
N VAL A 198 4.79 -15.00 19.82
CA VAL A 198 5.47 -14.78 21.10
C VAL A 198 5.20 -15.94 22.06
N ALA A 199 3.95 -16.38 22.19
CA ALA A 199 3.59 -17.52 23.02
C ALA A 199 4.35 -18.79 22.59
N ARG A 200 4.40 -19.07 21.30
CA ARG A 200 5.14 -20.21 20.73
C ARG A 200 6.63 -20.15 21.06
N ALA A 201 7.24 -18.97 20.97
CA ALA A 201 8.65 -18.80 21.28
C ALA A 201 8.95 -19.01 22.78
N LEU A 202 8.06 -18.58 23.66
CA LEU A 202 8.19 -18.80 25.11
C LEU A 202 8.02 -20.28 25.48
N VAL A 203 7.03 -20.96 24.92
CA VAL A 203 6.79 -22.41 25.10
C VAL A 203 8.01 -23.22 24.62
N ALA A 204 8.57 -22.90 23.45
CA ALA A 204 9.79 -23.53 22.95
C ALA A 204 11.02 -23.36 23.85
N ARG A 205 10.95 -22.46 24.84
CA ARG A 205 12.01 -22.20 25.84
C ARG A 205 11.66 -22.72 27.25
N GLY A 206 10.63 -23.56 27.35
CA GLY A 206 10.32 -24.32 28.57
C GLY A 206 9.27 -23.70 29.46
N VAL A 207 8.56 -22.66 29.02
CA VAL A 207 7.38 -22.14 29.76
C VAL A 207 6.35 -23.24 29.92
N ALA A 208 5.92 -23.50 31.16
CA ALA A 208 5.11 -24.65 31.51
C ALA A 208 3.61 -24.47 31.24
N THR A 209 3.11 -23.24 31.36
CA THR A 209 1.66 -23.00 31.29
C THR A 209 1.35 -21.71 30.53
N VAL A 210 0.44 -21.81 29.55
CA VAL A 210 -0.06 -20.68 28.78
C VAL A 210 -1.54 -20.49 29.06
N PHE A 211 -1.89 -19.30 29.50
CA PHE A 211 -3.27 -18.84 29.60
C PHE A 211 -3.54 -17.85 28.45
N VAL A 212 -4.71 -17.94 27.84
CA VAL A 212 -5.12 -17.04 26.76
C VAL A 212 -6.40 -16.35 27.13
N ALA A 213 -6.40 -15.03 27.20
CA ALA A 213 -7.56 -14.19 27.40
C ALA A 213 -7.88 -13.43 26.10
N ASN A 214 -9.15 -13.42 25.71
CA ASN A 214 -9.62 -12.64 24.57
C ASN A 214 -11.08 -12.23 24.80
N ARG A 215 -11.48 -11.05 24.34
CA ARG A 215 -12.88 -10.60 24.38
C ARG A 215 -13.81 -11.61 23.70
N HIS A 216 -13.37 -12.22 22.60
CA HIS A 216 -14.07 -13.34 21.95
C HIS A 216 -13.49 -14.65 22.48
N TYR A 217 -14.17 -15.25 23.46
CA TYR A 217 -13.71 -16.45 24.17
C TYR A 217 -13.38 -17.63 23.26
N ASP A 218 -14.13 -17.81 22.17
CA ASP A 218 -13.87 -18.88 21.18
C ASP A 218 -12.49 -18.74 20.53
N ARG A 219 -12.01 -17.52 20.29
CA ARG A 219 -10.65 -17.27 19.79
C ARG A 219 -9.60 -17.61 20.84
N ALA A 220 -9.89 -17.35 22.11
CA ALA A 220 -9.00 -17.75 23.20
C ALA A 220 -8.88 -19.27 23.29
N ILE A 221 -9.99 -20.01 23.17
CA ILE A 221 -10.00 -21.48 23.12
C ILE A 221 -9.14 -22.00 21.98
N GLY A 222 -9.37 -21.47 20.76
CA GLY A 222 -8.62 -21.91 19.56
C GLY A 222 -7.11 -21.70 19.69
N LEU A 223 -6.66 -20.60 20.31
CA LEU A 223 -5.26 -20.34 20.54
C LEU A 223 -4.69 -21.18 21.68
N ALA A 224 -5.39 -21.28 22.81
CA ALA A 224 -4.99 -22.06 23.97
C ALA A 224 -4.75 -23.54 23.62
N GLN A 225 -5.64 -24.14 22.82
CA GLN A 225 -5.51 -25.53 22.37
C GLN A 225 -4.20 -25.81 21.62
N ARG A 226 -3.65 -24.83 20.87
CA ARG A 226 -2.37 -24.98 20.14
C ARG A 226 -1.14 -25.11 21.07
N PHE A 227 -1.30 -24.69 22.32
CA PHE A 227 -0.21 -24.68 23.33
C PHE A 227 -0.49 -25.62 24.50
N GLU A 228 -1.50 -26.49 24.40
CA GLU A 228 -1.97 -27.32 25.52
C GLU A 228 -2.28 -26.48 26.77
N GLY A 229 -2.65 -25.20 26.52
CA GLY A 229 -2.94 -24.20 27.54
C GLY A 229 -4.42 -24.09 27.88
N SER A 230 -4.77 -23.09 28.64
CA SER A 230 -6.14 -22.85 29.11
C SER A 230 -6.67 -21.51 28.62
N ALA A 231 -7.87 -21.51 28.06
CA ALA A 231 -8.58 -20.27 27.77
C ALA A 231 -9.17 -19.67 29.05
N VAL A 232 -9.07 -18.37 29.18
CA VAL A 232 -9.52 -17.59 30.31
C VAL A 232 -10.54 -16.56 29.84
N ARG A 233 -11.62 -16.42 30.60
CA ARG A 233 -12.58 -15.34 30.35
C ARG A 233 -11.99 -14.00 30.70
N PHE A 234 -12.40 -12.97 29.98
CA PHE A 234 -11.82 -11.64 30.14
C PHE A 234 -12.07 -11.06 31.55
N GLU A 235 -13.18 -11.41 32.17
CA GLU A 235 -13.56 -11.03 33.52
C GLU A 235 -12.67 -11.68 34.62
N GLU A 236 -11.98 -12.77 34.29
CA GLU A 236 -11.06 -13.49 35.18
C GLU A 236 -9.61 -12.96 35.09
N LEU A 237 -9.38 -11.96 34.23
CA LEU A 237 -8.05 -11.39 33.98
C LEU A 237 -7.32 -10.97 35.26
N PRO A 238 -7.92 -10.28 36.25
CA PRO A 238 -7.25 -9.90 37.50
C PRO A 238 -6.70 -11.10 38.27
N GLU A 239 -7.44 -12.20 38.33
CA GLU A 239 -7.00 -13.41 39.03
C GLU A 239 -5.84 -14.12 38.31
N GLN A 240 -5.84 -14.08 36.97
CA GLN A 240 -4.74 -14.63 36.19
C GLN A 240 -3.47 -13.78 36.29
N LEU A 241 -3.59 -12.45 36.36
CA LEU A 241 -2.47 -11.53 36.59
C LEU A 241 -1.79 -11.81 37.94
N LYS A 242 -2.52 -12.24 38.96
CA LYS A 242 -1.91 -12.66 40.26
C LYS A 242 -1.03 -13.87 40.09
N GLN A 243 -1.29 -14.75 39.17
CA GLN A 243 -0.61 -16.02 38.96
C GLN A 243 0.48 -15.97 37.88
N ALA A 244 0.29 -15.14 36.87
CA ALA A 244 1.23 -15.02 35.75
C ALA A 244 2.60 -14.45 36.19
N ASP A 245 3.65 -14.88 35.55
CA ASP A 245 5.01 -14.32 35.67
C ASP A 245 5.36 -13.44 34.46
N ILE A 246 4.74 -13.77 33.30
CA ILE A 246 4.91 -13.05 32.03
C ILE A 246 3.51 -12.75 31.49
N VAL A 247 3.29 -11.53 31.05
CA VAL A 247 2.09 -11.13 30.31
C VAL A 247 2.54 -10.64 28.94
N VAL A 248 1.90 -11.14 27.90
CA VAL A 248 2.07 -10.66 26.52
C VAL A 248 0.74 -10.10 26.05
N SER A 249 0.68 -8.82 25.77
CA SER A 249 -0.54 -8.17 25.27
C SER A 249 -0.39 -7.75 23.82
N ALA A 250 -1.37 -8.12 22.99
CA ALA A 250 -1.40 -7.87 21.54
C ALA A 250 -2.85 -7.87 21.05
N THR A 251 -3.63 -6.85 21.43
CA THR A 251 -5.01 -6.70 20.98
C THR A 251 -5.18 -5.47 20.07
N ASN A 252 -6.35 -5.30 19.51
CA ASN A 252 -6.77 -4.09 18.80
C ASN A 252 -7.74 -3.28 19.67
N SER A 253 -7.59 -3.32 20.99
CA SER A 253 -8.44 -2.53 21.89
C SER A 253 -8.14 -1.05 21.73
N PRO A 254 -9.16 -0.18 21.64
CA PRO A 254 -8.94 1.27 21.63
C PRO A 254 -8.65 1.85 23.02
N HIS A 255 -8.72 1.02 24.08
CA HIS A 255 -8.54 1.43 25.48
C HIS A 255 -7.60 0.47 26.17
N HIS A 256 -6.94 0.94 27.23
CA HIS A 256 -6.12 0.09 28.08
C HIS A 256 -6.97 -1.06 28.66
N ILE A 257 -6.36 -2.22 28.71
CA ILE A 257 -6.94 -3.44 29.29
C ILE A 257 -6.40 -3.65 30.71
N VAL A 258 -5.16 -3.24 30.94
CA VAL A 258 -4.51 -3.30 32.25
C VAL A 258 -4.22 -1.86 32.70
N GLU A 259 -4.99 -1.42 33.67
CA GLU A 259 -4.84 -0.08 34.27
C GLU A 259 -3.92 -0.12 35.48
N ARG A 260 -3.26 1.01 35.77
CA ARG A 260 -2.27 1.12 36.87
C ARG A 260 -2.86 0.74 38.22
N ASP A 261 -4.05 1.24 38.54
CA ASP A 261 -4.61 1.06 39.88
C ASP A 261 -5.05 -0.39 40.11
N ASP A 262 -5.59 -1.07 39.10
CA ASP A 262 -5.93 -2.47 39.15
C ASP A 262 -4.68 -3.34 39.29
N LEU A 263 -3.62 -3.04 38.51
CA LEU A 263 -2.37 -3.76 38.59
C LEU A 263 -1.68 -3.56 39.94
N ALA A 264 -1.75 -2.37 40.55
CA ALA A 264 -1.20 -2.12 41.88
C ALA A 264 -1.85 -3.00 42.94
N GLN A 265 -3.20 -3.20 42.87
CA GLN A 265 -3.92 -4.11 43.74
C GLN A 265 -3.47 -5.57 43.54
N VAL A 266 -3.31 -6.00 42.28
CA VAL A 266 -2.77 -7.33 41.97
C VAL A 266 -1.36 -7.51 42.57
N MET A 267 -0.47 -6.56 42.35
CA MET A 267 0.93 -6.63 42.82
C MET A 267 1.02 -6.70 44.35
N ALA A 268 0.15 -6.01 45.07
CA ALA A 268 0.09 -6.10 46.53
C ALA A 268 -0.19 -7.52 47.04
N THR A 269 -0.86 -8.37 46.26
CA THR A 269 -1.18 -9.76 46.63
C THR A 269 -0.15 -10.79 46.17
N ARG A 270 0.81 -10.39 45.33
CA ARG A 270 1.82 -11.31 44.73
C ARG A 270 2.98 -11.69 45.64
N GLY A 271 3.07 -11.10 46.85
CA GLY A 271 4.16 -11.45 47.80
C GLY A 271 5.56 -11.10 47.30
N GLY A 272 5.71 -10.05 46.53
CA GLY A 272 6.99 -9.58 45.99
C GLY A 272 7.46 -10.35 44.71
N ARG A 273 6.66 -11.26 44.15
CA ARG A 273 6.99 -11.93 42.89
C ARG A 273 6.99 -10.93 41.74
N PRO A 274 8.05 -10.84 40.90
CA PRO A 274 8.13 -9.93 39.80
C PRO A 274 7.11 -10.28 38.73
N LEU A 275 6.73 -9.29 37.91
CA LEU A 275 5.85 -9.43 36.78
C LEU A 275 6.48 -8.75 35.57
N LEU A 276 6.67 -9.51 34.47
CA LEU A 276 7.08 -8.97 33.19
C LEU A 276 5.84 -8.75 32.32
N LEU A 277 5.71 -7.53 31.81
CA LEU A 277 4.67 -7.12 30.87
C LEU A 277 5.34 -6.77 29.54
N VAL A 278 4.90 -7.40 28.46
CA VAL A 278 5.34 -7.12 27.09
C VAL A 278 4.10 -6.69 26.31
N ASP A 279 3.98 -5.39 26.07
CA ASP A 279 2.87 -4.80 25.34
C ASP A 279 3.29 -4.51 23.91
N ILE A 280 2.77 -5.29 22.99
CA ILE A 280 3.03 -5.14 21.54
C ILE A 280 1.78 -4.66 20.78
N ALA A 281 0.76 -4.21 21.52
CA ALA A 281 -0.43 -3.62 20.97
C ALA A 281 -0.22 -2.16 20.56
N VAL A 282 -0.93 -1.72 19.53
CA VAL A 282 -1.08 -0.32 19.18
C VAL A 282 -2.54 -0.11 18.73
N PRO A 283 -3.31 0.66 19.49
CA PRO A 283 -2.97 1.34 20.75
C PRO A 283 -2.53 0.37 21.86
N ARG A 284 -1.78 0.89 22.85
CA ARG A 284 -1.29 0.10 23.99
C ARG A 284 -2.45 -0.48 24.79
N ASP A 285 -2.30 -1.75 25.15
CA ASP A 285 -3.24 -2.46 26.03
C ASP A 285 -2.94 -2.19 27.53
N ILE A 286 -1.71 -1.81 27.85
CA ILE A 286 -1.23 -1.62 29.21
C ILE A 286 -0.90 -0.15 29.45
N GLU A 287 -1.49 0.43 30.48
CA GLU A 287 -1.25 1.82 30.85
C GLU A 287 0.23 2.06 31.16
N PRO A 288 0.90 3.07 30.55
CA PRO A 288 2.32 3.33 30.76
C PRO A 288 2.73 3.54 32.21
N ALA A 289 1.84 4.11 33.03
CA ALA A 289 2.06 4.32 34.45
C ALA A 289 2.25 3.03 35.26
N CYS A 290 1.93 1.85 34.69
CA CYS A 290 2.27 0.54 35.29
C CYS A 290 3.77 0.34 35.49
N ARG A 291 4.64 1.03 34.76
CA ARG A 291 6.11 0.99 34.94
C ARG A 291 6.56 1.46 36.31
N GLU A 292 5.79 2.33 36.97
CA GLU A 292 6.10 2.90 38.27
C GLU A 292 5.84 1.93 39.44
N ILE A 293 5.14 0.82 39.18
CA ILE A 293 4.79 -0.14 40.22
C ILE A 293 6.00 -1.03 40.57
N ALA A 294 6.34 -1.09 41.82
CA ALA A 294 7.45 -1.92 42.27
C ALA A 294 7.27 -3.39 41.91
N GLY A 295 8.28 -3.99 41.30
CA GLY A 295 8.27 -5.39 40.85
C GLY A 295 7.63 -5.60 39.47
N VAL A 296 7.17 -4.55 38.79
CA VAL A 296 6.71 -4.59 37.42
C VAL A 296 7.83 -4.17 36.46
N SER A 297 8.01 -4.96 35.38
CA SER A 297 8.89 -4.62 34.27
C SER A 297 8.01 -4.54 33.00
N LEU A 298 7.68 -3.34 32.58
CA LEU A 298 6.86 -3.10 31.38
C LEU A 298 7.75 -2.70 30.20
N HIS A 299 7.58 -3.41 29.08
CA HIS A 299 8.19 -3.10 27.81
C HIS A 299 7.12 -2.97 26.74
N ASP A 300 7.03 -1.81 26.09
CA ASP A 300 6.14 -1.58 24.96
C ASP A 300 6.82 -1.92 23.63
N VAL A 301 6.10 -1.71 22.53
CA VAL A 301 6.57 -2.02 21.18
C VAL A 301 7.85 -1.27 20.81
N ASP A 302 8.01 -0.01 21.28
CA ASP A 302 9.21 0.79 20.99
C ASP A 302 10.42 0.31 21.81
N ASP A 303 10.24 -0.12 23.07
CA ASP A 303 11.30 -0.73 23.87
C ASP A 303 11.80 -2.03 23.23
N VAL A 304 10.87 -2.89 22.78
CA VAL A 304 11.18 -4.13 22.08
C VAL A 304 11.98 -3.84 20.81
N GLN A 305 11.60 -2.81 20.06
CA GLN A 305 12.29 -2.38 18.84
C GLN A 305 13.75 -1.98 19.12
N GLN A 306 14.01 -1.12 20.12
CA GLN A 306 15.37 -0.67 20.42
C GLN A 306 16.32 -1.84 20.72
N ILE A 307 15.78 -2.92 21.30
CA ILE A 307 16.55 -4.14 21.56
C ILE A 307 16.86 -4.88 20.26
N VAL A 308 15.89 -4.95 19.34
CA VAL A 308 16.08 -5.55 18.01
C VAL A 308 17.16 -4.81 17.21
N GLU A 309 17.10 -3.48 17.16
CA GLU A 309 18.04 -2.65 16.41
C GLU A 309 19.50 -2.86 16.85
N ARG A 310 19.74 -2.98 18.15
CA ARG A 310 21.08 -3.26 18.69
C ARG A 310 21.65 -4.62 18.26
N ASN A 311 20.82 -5.56 17.88
CA ASN A 311 21.19 -6.93 17.52
C ASN A 311 21.29 -7.17 16.01
N THR A 312 21.22 -6.13 15.17
CA THR A 312 20.99 -6.24 13.71
C THR A 312 22.26 -6.22 12.84
N SER A 313 23.45 -6.31 13.39
CA SER A 313 24.69 -6.32 12.61
C SER A 313 24.75 -7.57 11.70
N GLY A 314 24.75 -7.37 10.36
CA GLY A 314 24.93 -8.42 9.35
C GLY A 314 23.88 -8.47 8.24
N ARG A 315 22.79 -7.70 8.32
CA ARG A 315 21.69 -7.73 7.33
C ARG A 315 21.84 -6.82 6.13
N GLU A 316 22.80 -5.89 6.15
CA GLU A 316 22.96 -4.90 5.08
C GLU A 316 23.18 -5.52 3.69
N ALA A 317 23.89 -6.66 3.62
CA ALA A 317 24.15 -7.33 2.35
C ALA A 317 22.86 -7.91 1.75
N GLU A 318 22.04 -8.57 2.57
CA GLU A 318 20.77 -9.14 2.13
C GLU A 318 19.73 -8.07 1.86
N ALA A 319 19.72 -6.97 2.63
CA ALA A 319 18.90 -5.81 2.33
C ALA A 319 19.24 -5.19 0.95
N ARG A 320 20.55 -5.05 0.63
CA ARG A 320 20.97 -4.59 -0.70
C ARG A 320 20.59 -5.56 -1.83
N ARG A 321 20.53 -6.87 -1.56
CA ARG A 321 20.05 -7.85 -2.56
C ARG A 321 18.54 -7.70 -2.78
N ALA A 322 17.78 -7.55 -1.70
CA ALA A 322 16.34 -7.30 -1.77
C ALA A 322 16.03 -5.98 -2.52
N GLU A 323 16.75 -4.89 -2.22
CA GLU A 323 16.60 -3.61 -2.93
C GLU A 323 16.72 -3.77 -4.46
N ARG A 324 17.68 -4.55 -4.97
CA ARG A 324 17.82 -4.77 -6.42
C ARG A 324 16.60 -5.47 -7.03
N ILE A 325 15.94 -6.36 -6.27
CA ILE A 325 14.70 -7.01 -6.71
C ILE A 325 13.58 -5.98 -6.79
N LEU A 326 13.49 -5.11 -5.78
CA LEU A 326 12.47 -4.06 -5.73
C LEU A 326 12.68 -3.02 -6.84
N ASP A 327 13.92 -2.59 -7.09
CA ASP A 327 14.25 -1.64 -8.15
C ASP A 327 13.79 -2.18 -9.53
N ALA A 328 14.03 -3.46 -9.81
CA ALA A 328 13.59 -4.09 -11.07
C ALA A 328 12.05 -4.15 -11.21
N GLU A 329 11.32 -4.33 -10.12
CA GLU A 329 9.85 -4.32 -10.14
C GLU A 329 9.30 -2.89 -10.21
N GLN A 330 9.95 -1.93 -9.56
CA GLN A 330 9.64 -0.51 -9.69
C GLN A 330 9.76 -0.05 -11.15
N ASP A 331 10.88 -0.34 -11.81
CA ASP A 331 11.10 -0.02 -13.22
C ASP A 331 10.02 -0.64 -14.13
N ARG A 332 9.54 -1.83 -13.78
CA ARG A 332 8.47 -2.51 -14.52
C ARG A 332 7.12 -1.82 -14.32
N PHE A 333 6.84 -1.38 -13.10
CA PHE A 333 5.63 -0.63 -12.79
C PHE A 333 5.64 0.75 -13.46
N GLU A 334 6.72 1.50 -13.37
CA GLU A 334 6.86 2.84 -13.95
C GLU A 334 6.73 2.81 -15.48
N ARG A 335 7.37 1.85 -16.16
CA ARG A 335 7.18 1.65 -17.60
C ARG A 335 5.73 1.33 -17.96
N TRP A 336 5.04 0.55 -17.14
CA TRP A 336 3.63 0.30 -17.35
C TRP A 336 2.78 1.55 -17.12
N LEU A 337 3.04 2.31 -16.05
CA LEU A 337 2.30 3.54 -15.75
C LEU A 337 2.46 4.56 -16.89
N ALA A 338 3.70 4.78 -17.33
CA ALA A 338 3.98 5.64 -18.47
C ALA A 338 3.27 5.16 -19.77
N SER A 339 3.11 3.84 -19.93
CA SER A 339 2.37 3.32 -21.11
C SER A 339 0.90 3.72 -21.11
N LEU A 340 0.30 4.05 -19.96
CA LEU A 340 -1.10 4.51 -19.90
C LEU A 340 -1.28 5.90 -20.54
N GLU A 341 -0.26 6.74 -20.52
CA GLU A 341 -0.32 8.08 -21.12
C GLU A 341 -0.49 8.05 -22.64
N VAL A 342 0.09 7.04 -23.28
CA VAL A 342 0.01 6.91 -24.74
C VAL A 342 -1.24 6.15 -25.21
N VAL A 343 -1.92 5.43 -24.32
CA VAL A 343 -3.10 4.60 -24.67
C VAL A 343 -4.25 5.42 -25.26
N PRO A 344 -4.65 6.59 -24.70
CA PRO A 344 -5.73 7.39 -25.27
C PRO A 344 -5.43 7.83 -26.69
N THR A 345 -4.19 8.27 -26.97
CA THR A 345 -3.78 8.68 -28.32
C THR A 345 -3.79 7.51 -29.31
N ILE A 346 -3.36 6.30 -28.86
CA ILE A 346 -3.43 5.10 -29.69
C ILE A 346 -4.88 4.72 -29.99
N ALA A 347 -5.78 4.85 -29.01
CA ALA A 347 -7.20 4.58 -29.19
C ALA A 347 -7.83 5.55 -30.19
N ALA A 348 -7.62 6.86 -30.00
CA ALA A 348 -8.11 7.90 -30.90
C ALA A 348 -7.57 7.73 -32.34
N LEU A 349 -6.28 7.40 -32.48
CA LEU A 349 -5.69 7.13 -33.80
C LEU A 349 -6.34 5.94 -34.52
N ARG A 350 -6.67 4.87 -33.80
CA ARG A 350 -7.37 3.70 -34.34
C ARG A 350 -8.81 4.04 -34.73
N GLU A 351 -9.52 4.76 -33.88
CA GLU A 351 -10.88 5.19 -34.14
C GLU A 351 -10.95 6.07 -35.39
N ARG A 352 -10.00 7.02 -35.53
CA ARG A 352 -9.87 7.85 -36.72
C ARG A 352 -9.61 7.02 -37.99
N ALA A 353 -8.77 6.00 -37.89
CA ALA A 353 -8.54 5.10 -39.04
C ALA A 353 -9.79 4.28 -39.39
N ASP A 354 -10.53 3.79 -38.41
CA ASP A 354 -11.79 3.08 -38.65
C ASP A 354 -12.87 3.98 -39.23
N GLU A 355 -12.92 5.28 -38.87
CA GLU A 355 -13.78 6.28 -39.50
C GLU A 355 -13.44 6.48 -40.96
N VAL A 356 -12.14 6.65 -41.27
CA VAL A 356 -11.69 6.80 -42.68
C VAL A 356 -12.06 5.57 -43.47
N VAL A 357 -11.85 4.36 -42.97
CA VAL A 357 -12.25 3.11 -43.63
C VAL A 357 -13.76 3.08 -43.90
N ARG A 358 -14.56 3.39 -42.88
CA ARG A 358 -16.04 3.44 -43.05
C ARG A 358 -16.47 4.45 -44.10
N ARG A 359 -15.88 5.65 -44.10
CA ARG A 359 -16.19 6.71 -45.08
C ARG A 359 -15.86 6.26 -46.49
N VAL A 360 -14.65 5.74 -46.71
CA VAL A 360 -14.22 5.29 -48.05
C VAL A 360 -15.10 4.13 -48.57
N LEU A 361 -15.48 3.20 -47.69
CA LEU A 361 -16.38 2.11 -48.06
C LEU A 361 -17.79 2.66 -48.46
N ALA A 362 -18.34 3.60 -47.69
CA ALA A 362 -19.64 4.20 -47.97
C ALA A 362 -19.64 5.02 -49.28
N GLU A 363 -18.57 5.80 -49.53
CA GLU A 363 -18.42 6.57 -50.79
C GLU A 363 -18.37 5.68 -52.04
N ASN A 364 -17.90 4.45 -51.90
CA ASN A 364 -17.80 3.50 -53.02
C ASN A 364 -18.93 2.48 -53.07
N ASP A 365 -19.83 2.43 -52.11
CA ASP A 365 -20.94 1.49 -52.05
C ASP A 365 -21.83 1.52 -53.33
N PRO A 366 -22.15 2.68 -53.96
CA PRO A 366 -22.90 2.73 -55.20
C PRO A 366 -22.17 2.07 -56.40
N ARG A 367 -20.83 2.01 -56.34
CA ARG A 367 -20.02 1.36 -57.39
C ARG A 367 -19.96 -0.15 -57.25
N TRP A 368 -20.34 -0.68 -56.08
CA TRP A 368 -20.26 -2.07 -55.72
C TRP A 368 -21.63 -2.77 -55.63
N GLU A 369 -22.68 -2.14 -56.13
CA GLU A 369 -24.04 -2.71 -56.13
C GLU A 369 -24.14 -4.09 -56.78
N SER A 370 -23.24 -4.40 -57.75
CA SER A 370 -23.19 -5.69 -58.45
C SER A 370 -22.38 -6.78 -57.70
N LEU A 371 -21.73 -6.44 -56.61
CA LEU A 371 -20.93 -7.41 -55.83
C LEU A 371 -21.82 -8.22 -54.89
N GLU A 372 -21.49 -9.50 -54.75
CA GLU A 372 -22.10 -10.36 -53.75
C GLU A 372 -21.68 -9.89 -52.32
N GLU A 373 -22.52 -10.16 -51.34
CA GLU A 373 -22.27 -9.77 -49.93
C GLU A 373 -20.93 -10.30 -49.42
N ALA A 374 -20.56 -11.54 -49.81
CA ALA A 374 -19.29 -12.14 -49.45
C ALA A 374 -18.05 -11.35 -49.96
N ASP A 375 -18.17 -10.73 -51.15
CA ASP A 375 -17.09 -9.91 -51.71
C ASP A 375 -17.03 -8.52 -51.07
N ARG A 376 -18.15 -7.94 -50.66
CA ARG A 376 -18.21 -6.72 -49.86
C ARG A 376 -17.58 -6.89 -48.49
N GLU A 377 -17.82 -8.04 -47.82
CA GLU A 377 -17.18 -8.39 -46.58
C GLU A 377 -15.65 -8.55 -46.74
N ARG A 378 -15.18 -9.18 -47.83
CA ARG A 378 -13.75 -9.31 -48.15
C ARG A 378 -13.09 -7.95 -48.39
N LEU A 379 -13.73 -7.04 -49.09
CA LEU A 379 -13.25 -5.66 -49.30
C LEU A 379 -13.15 -4.91 -47.98
N THR A 380 -14.14 -5.04 -47.13
CA THR A 380 -14.16 -4.43 -45.80
C THR A 380 -13.03 -4.98 -44.93
N ALA A 381 -12.83 -6.30 -44.92
CA ALA A 381 -11.74 -6.94 -44.19
C ALA A 381 -10.36 -6.49 -44.69
N MET A 382 -10.20 -6.38 -46.02
CA MET A 382 -8.97 -5.91 -46.64
C MET A 382 -8.66 -4.47 -46.29
N ALA A 383 -9.65 -3.57 -46.32
CA ALA A 383 -9.47 -2.16 -45.93
C ALA A 383 -9.06 -2.01 -44.46
N LYS A 384 -9.73 -2.72 -43.57
CA LYS A 384 -9.35 -2.77 -42.12
C LYS A 384 -7.94 -3.34 -41.92
N ALA A 385 -7.57 -4.39 -42.66
CA ALA A 385 -6.23 -4.98 -42.57
C ALA A 385 -5.13 -4.00 -43.03
N ILE A 386 -5.36 -3.22 -44.08
CA ILE A 386 -4.44 -2.19 -44.56
C ILE A 386 -4.28 -1.11 -43.47
N ALA A 387 -5.36 -0.57 -42.95
CA ALA A 387 -5.33 0.44 -41.91
C ALA A 387 -4.58 -0.07 -40.65
N SER A 388 -4.89 -1.28 -40.19
CA SER A 388 -4.23 -1.91 -39.06
C SER A 388 -2.72 -2.08 -39.28
N ARG A 389 -2.28 -2.50 -40.47
CA ARG A 389 -0.85 -2.65 -40.79
C ARG A 389 -0.12 -1.32 -40.85
N LEU A 390 -0.74 -0.27 -41.42
CA LEU A 390 -0.15 1.07 -41.44
C LEU A 390 0.05 1.64 -40.03
N LEU A 391 -0.90 1.40 -39.12
CA LEU A 391 -0.83 1.89 -37.75
C LEU A 391 0.03 1.04 -36.81
N HIS A 392 0.44 -0.14 -37.24
CA HIS A 392 1.16 -1.10 -36.37
C HIS A 392 2.49 -0.51 -35.86
N GLU A 393 3.35 -0.04 -36.78
CA GLU A 393 4.67 0.48 -36.41
C GLU A 393 4.60 1.79 -35.58
N PRO A 394 3.76 2.80 -35.94
CA PRO A 394 3.53 3.96 -35.09
C PRO A 394 3.07 3.59 -33.67
N THR A 395 2.12 2.67 -33.55
CA THR A 395 1.61 2.19 -32.25
C THR A 395 2.71 1.51 -31.42
N LEU A 396 3.56 0.68 -32.04
CA LEU A 396 4.66 0.03 -31.37
C LEU A 396 5.73 1.06 -30.90
N ARG A 397 6.05 2.06 -31.70
CA ARG A 397 7.01 3.11 -31.35
C ARG A 397 6.51 3.93 -30.17
N MET A 398 5.25 4.37 -30.18
CA MET A 398 4.65 5.07 -29.04
C MET A 398 4.74 4.26 -27.75
N LYS A 399 4.41 2.96 -27.80
CA LYS A 399 4.51 2.09 -26.61
C LYS A 399 5.95 1.88 -26.11
N ARG A 400 6.94 1.87 -27.03
CA ARG A 400 8.35 1.72 -26.66
C ARG A 400 8.95 3.00 -26.10
N SER A 401 8.51 4.16 -26.56
CA SER A 401 8.96 5.47 -26.07
C SER A 401 8.20 5.93 -24.82
N ALA A 402 7.16 5.21 -24.39
CA ALA A 402 6.41 5.55 -23.19
C ALA A 402 7.33 5.72 -21.97
N GLY A 403 7.18 6.86 -21.28
CA GLY A 403 8.05 7.25 -20.15
C GLY A 403 9.36 7.94 -20.53
N SER A 404 9.62 8.23 -21.82
CA SER A 404 10.73 9.07 -22.26
C SER A 404 10.24 10.45 -22.71
N ASP A 405 11.15 11.44 -22.74
CA ASP A 405 10.84 12.78 -23.28
C ASP A 405 10.34 12.73 -24.74
N GLU A 406 10.76 11.70 -25.48
CA GLU A 406 10.30 11.47 -26.85
C GLU A 406 8.81 11.08 -26.94
N ALA A 407 8.25 10.48 -25.87
CA ALA A 407 6.84 10.07 -25.87
C ALA A 407 5.91 11.27 -26.05
N TYR A 408 6.19 12.37 -25.34
CA TYR A 408 5.41 13.59 -25.46
C TYR A 408 5.45 14.15 -26.89
N LEU A 409 6.62 14.16 -27.52
CA LEU A 409 6.78 14.62 -28.91
C LEU A 409 5.97 13.75 -29.89
N TYR A 410 6.00 12.43 -29.76
CA TYR A 410 5.23 11.52 -30.61
C TYR A 410 3.75 11.64 -30.37
N VAL A 411 3.31 11.76 -29.12
CA VAL A 411 1.89 11.98 -28.77
C VAL A 411 1.39 13.27 -29.37
N SER A 412 2.09 14.38 -29.14
CA SER A 412 1.73 15.71 -29.68
C SER A 412 1.69 15.72 -31.21
N ALA A 413 2.73 15.18 -31.86
CA ALA A 413 2.80 15.12 -33.32
C ALA A 413 1.66 14.26 -33.92
N LEU A 414 1.34 13.12 -33.35
CA LEU A 414 0.26 12.28 -33.85
C LEU A 414 -1.11 12.93 -33.62
N ARG A 415 -1.33 13.59 -32.48
CA ARG A 415 -2.58 14.30 -32.21
C ARG A 415 -2.81 15.41 -33.22
N GLU A 416 -1.76 16.21 -33.50
CA GLU A 416 -1.79 17.29 -34.47
C GLU A 416 -1.97 16.77 -35.91
N LEU A 417 -1.09 15.84 -36.35
CA LEU A 417 -1.06 15.34 -37.74
C LEU A 417 -2.34 14.57 -38.14
N PHE A 418 -2.98 13.90 -37.22
CA PHE A 418 -4.21 13.13 -37.46
C PHE A 418 -5.48 13.83 -36.97
N GLY A 419 -5.38 15.05 -36.42
CA GLY A 419 -6.53 15.83 -35.95
C GLY A 419 -7.29 15.13 -34.85
N LEU A 420 -6.57 14.52 -33.86
CA LEU A 420 -7.19 13.72 -32.80
C LEU A 420 -7.80 14.58 -31.67
N ASP A 421 -7.49 15.87 -31.62
CA ASP A 421 -8.03 16.84 -30.64
C ASP A 421 -9.24 17.62 -31.16
N ALA A 422 -9.67 17.41 -32.41
CA ALA A 422 -10.85 18.07 -32.92
C ALA A 422 -12.09 17.48 -32.24
N GLU A 423 -12.68 18.22 -31.32
CA GLU A 423 -14.09 18.05 -30.96
C GLU A 423 -14.89 18.10 -32.29
N THR A 424 -15.73 17.12 -32.50
CA THR A 424 -16.67 17.08 -33.63
C THR A 424 -17.57 18.31 -33.57
N GLU A 425 -17.14 19.42 -34.18
CA GLU A 425 -18.09 20.43 -34.58
C GLU A 425 -19.01 19.79 -35.64
N PRO A 426 -20.33 19.89 -35.47
CA PRO A 426 -21.27 19.42 -36.53
C PRO A 426 -20.99 20.20 -37.79
N GLU A 427 -20.66 19.46 -38.89
CA GLU A 427 -20.46 20.04 -40.21
C GLU A 427 -21.73 20.86 -40.58
N GLY A 428 -21.64 22.19 -40.37
CA GLY A 428 -22.53 23.13 -40.99
C GLY A 428 -22.21 23.20 -42.48
N GLU A 429 -23.26 23.08 -43.29
CA GLU A 429 -23.31 23.24 -44.75
C GLU A 429 -22.27 24.25 -45.28
N THR A 430 -21.32 23.78 -46.07
CA THR A 430 -20.52 24.67 -46.90
C THR A 430 -20.99 24.64 -48.31
N ALA A 431 -21.48 25.83 -48.67
CA ALA A 431 -21.85 26.23 -50.01
C ALA A 431 -20.71 26.02 -51.03
N ALA A 432 -21.17 25.75 -52.24
CA ALA A 432 -20.39 25.58 -53.47
C ALA A 432 -19.43 26.70 -53.81
N GLY A 433 -18.32 26.30 -54.39
CA GLY A 433 -17.66 27.06 -55.46
C GLY A 433 -16.51 27.96 -55.02
N GLY A 434 -15.31 27.56 -55.32
CA GLY A 434 -14.11 28.40 -55.23
C GLY A 434 -12.99 27.86 -56.12
N ASN A 435 -12.83 28.51 -57.26
CA ASN A 435 -11.87 28.31 -58.32
C ASN A 435 -10.42 28.05 -57.85
N VAL A 436 -9.79 27.11 -58.50
CA VAL A 436 -8.35 26.91 -58.54
C VAL A 436 -7.71 28.12 -59.23
N THR A 437 -6.94 28.91 -58.49
CA THR A 437 -6.11 30.00 -59.05
C THR A 437 -4.68 29.51 -59.18
N GLU A 438 -4.18 29.53 -60.45
CA GLU A 438 -2.83 29.22 -60.87
C GLU A 438 -1.76 29.98 -60.08
N LEU A 439 -0.80 29.29 -59.57
CA LEU A 439 0.45 29.84 -59.05
C LEU A 439 1.33 30.31 -60.24
N ARG A 440 1.31 31.62 -60.58
CA ARG A 440 2.28 32.24 -61.45
C ARG A 440 3.65 32.34 -60.77
N ARG A 441 4.63 31.67 -61.38
CA ARG A 441 6.06 31.88 -61.08
C ARG A 441 6.45 33.30 -61.51
N THR A 442 6.91 34.14 -60.57
CA THR A 442 7.63 35.36 -60.87
C THR A 442 9.12 35.13 -60.68
N HIS A 443 9.87 35.20 -61.80
CA HIS A 443 11.29 35.34 -61.82
C HIS A 443 11.66 36.80 -61.49
N PRO A 444 12.73 37.08 -60.72
CA PRO A 444 13.29 38.41 -60.59
C PRO A 444 14.27 38.66 -61.75
N GLY A 445 13.90 39.63 -62.63
CA GLY A 445 14.78 40.15 -63.65
C GLY A 445 15.94 40.96 -63.09
N ARG A 446 17.10 40.75 -63.70
CA ARG A 446 18.29 41.60 -63.61
C ARG A 446 17.97 42.93 -64.29
N GLY A 447 18.45 44.02 -63.72
CA GLY A 447 18.45 45.35 -64.33
C GLY A 447 19.47 46.25 -63.65
N SER A 448 20.54 46.42 -64.31
CA SER A 448 21.58 47.37 -64.32
C SER A 448 21.12 48.83 -64.16
N THR A 449 21.78 49.58 -63.36
CA THR A 449 22.72 50.67 -63.51
C THR A 449 23.06 51.26 -62.11
#